data_954f6576922a8b79462185d45b8e6885
#
_entry.id   954f6576922a8b79462185d45b8e6885
#
_cell.length_a   1.000
_cell.length_b   1.000
_cell.length_c   1.000
_cell.angle_alpha   90.00
_cell.angle_beta   90.00
_cell.angle_gamma   90.00
#
_symmetry.space_group_name_H-M   'P 1'
#
loop_
_entity.id
_entity.type
_entity.pdbx_description
1 polymer ?
#
loop_
_entity_poly.entity_id
_entity_poly.type
_entity_poly.pdbx_seq_one_letter_code
_entity_poly.pdbx_strand_id
1 'polypeptide(L)'
;MKKLLFVFLLLSGTVFGQDNLGVIRHNHLALHVKDIPTSTAFYHDVLGLKSIPVPENLKAIRAWFDIGNGQQIHLLAGRTEQIVHDRNGSHIALFVENIGKSEAFLTAKKIPFHKQTRFDGVTQIYFADPDGYLFELNEGKNLTAGN
;
A
#
# COMPACT_ATOMS: atom_id res chain seq x y z
N MET A 1 54.64 49.46 -18.45
CA MET A 1 53.28 49.11 -18.08
C MET A 1 53.05 47.62 -18.44
N LYS A 2 53.00 46.71 -17.42
CA LYS A 2 52.78 45.27 -17.60
C LYS A 2 51.27 45.00 -17.61
N LYS A 3 50.73 44.51 -18.72
CA LYS A 3 49.32 44.09 -18.84
C LYS A 3 49.19 42.72 -18.23
N LEU A 4 48.40 42.63 -17.13
CA LEU A 4 48.03 41.37 -16.48
C LEU A 4 46.85 40.74 -17.25
N LEU A 5 47.11 39.60 -17.86
CA LEU A 5 46.07 38.82 -18.59
C LEU A 5 45.39 37.90 -17.59
N PHE A 6 44.15 38.20 -17.22
CA PHE A 6 43.31 37.29 -16.41
C PHE A 6 42.72 36.19 -17.29
N VAL A 7 43.23 34.98 -17.16
CA VAL A 7 42.63 33.79 -17.77
C VAL A 7 41.53 33.28 -16.87
N PHE A 8 40.27 33.48 -17.26
CA PHE A 8 39.09 32.84 -16.61
C PHE A 8 39.03 31.38 -17.05
N LEU A 9 39.42 30.46 -16.17
CA LEU A 9 39.22 29.02 -16.35
C LEU A 9 37.76 28.71 -16.06
N LEU A 10 36.92 28.57 -17.09
CA LEU A 10 35.58 28.05 -16.98
C LEU A 10 35.66 26.54 -16.68
N LEU A 11 35.54 26.16 -15.39
CA LEU A 11 35.27 24.77 -14.99
C LEU A 11 33.85 24.45 -15.44
N SER A 12 33.66 23.88 -16.61
CA SER A 12 32.42 23.20 -17.01
C SER A 12 32.32 21.90 -16.23
N GLY A 13 31.69 21.95 -15.02
CA GLY A 13 31.28 20.77 -14.31
C GLY A 13 30.25 20.04 -15.16
N THR A 14 30.53 18.82 -15.58
CA THR A 14 29.56 17.94 -16.17
C THR A 14 28.54 17.56 -15.06
N VAL A 15 27.38 18.18 -15.10
CA VAL A 15 26.25 17.73 -14.28
C VAL A 15 25.79 16.39 -14.86
N PHE A 16 26.17 15.30 -14.25
CA PHE A 16 25.60 13.99 -14.57
C PHE A 16 24.13 14.03 -14.09
N GLY A 17 23.21 14.25 -15.00
CA GLY A 17 21.79 14.11 -14.76
C GLY A 17 21.46 12.64 -14.48
N GLN A 18 20.49 12.40 -13.60
CA GLN A 18 19.96 11.07 -13.35
C GLN A 18 19.12 10.64 -14.57
N ASP A 19 19.36 9.44 -15.11
CA ASP A 19 18.70 8.94 -16.33
C ASP A 19 17.21 8.59 -16.12
N ASN A 20 16.78 8.44 -14.84
CA ASN A 20 15.40 8.12 -14.46
C ASN A 20 15.10 8.67 -13.04
N LEU A 21 13.89 8.42 -12.52
CA LEU A 21 13.48 8.88 -11.18
C LEU A 21 14.24 8.21 -10.02
N GLY A 22 15.03 7.17 -10.26
CA GLY A 22 15.77 6.46 -9.21
C GLY A 22 14.89 5.79 -8.17
N VAL A 23 13.70 5.31 -8.54
CA VAL A 23 12.80 4.59 -7.63
C VAL A 23 13.48 3.33 -7.12
N ILE A 24 13.61 3.19 -5.80
CA ILE A 24 14.25 2.04 -5.16
C ILE A 24 13.25 1.06 -4.57
N ARG A 25 12.08 1.54 -4.09
CA ARG A 25 11.00 0.70 -3.57
C ARG A 25 9.71 1.49 -3.35
N HIS A 26 8.61 0.77 -3.15
CA HIS A 26 7.36 1.35 -2.66
C HIS A 26 7.51 1.83 -1.20
N ASN A 27 6.93 2.97 -0.86
CA ASN A 27 6.95 3.52 0.50
C ASN A 27 5.61 3.27 1.22
N HIS A 28 4.53 3.85 0.71
CA HIS A 28 3.20 3.67 1.27
C HIS A 28 2.11 3.78 0.21
N LEU A 29 0.95 3.23 0.54
CA LEU A 29 -0.31 3.41 -0.18
C LEU A 29 -1.21 4.34 0.64
N ALA A 30 -1.66 5.44 0.05
CA ALA A 30 -2.62 6.35 0.68
C ALA A 30 -4.03 6.06 0.15
N LEU A 31 -4.99 5.86 1.07
CA LEU A 31 -6.37 5.53 0.76
C LEU A 31 -7.31 6.57 1.39
N HIS A 32 -8.15 7.18 0.57
CA HIS A 32 -9.10 8.19 1.02
C HIS A 32 -10.39 7.52 1.49
N VAL A 33 -10.70 7.61 2.78
CA VAL A 33 -11.80 6.91 3.45
C VAL A 33 -12.89 7.87 3.92
N LYS A 34 -14.12 7.37 4.06
CA LYS A 34 -15.27 8.15 4.56
C LYS A 34 -15.16 8.42 6.05
N ASP A 35 -14.78 7.38 6.81
CA ASP A 35 -14.77 7.41 8.27
C ASP A 35 -13.52 6.73 8.82
N ILE A 36 -12.65 7.49 9.48
CA ILE A 36 -11.38 6.99 10.03
C ILE A 36 -11.61 5.88 11.08
N PRO A 37 -12.51 6.02 12.07
CA PRO A 37 -12.76 4.95 13.05
C PRO A 37 -13.20 3.64 12.42
N THR A 38 -14.17 3.66 11.51
CA THR A 38 -14.68 2.45 10.82
C THR A 38 -13.59 1.77 10.01
N SER A 39 -12.85 2.53 9.19
CA SER A 39 -11.78 1.97 8.38
C SER A 39 -10.61 1.50 9.25
N THR A 40 -10.27 2.22 10.32
CA THR A 40 -9.23 1.80 11.28
C THR A 40 -9.57 0.44 11.90
N ALA A 41 -10.81 0.26 12.35
CA ALA A 41 -11.26 -1.02 12.91
C ALA A 41 -11.15 -2.16 11.87
N PHE A 42 -11.53 -1.90 10.61
CA PHE A 42 -11.42 -2.90 9.54
C PHE A 42 -9.96 -3.29 9.27
N TYR A 43 -9.07 -2.32 9.13
CA TYR A 43 -7.65 -2.57 8.84
C TYR A 43 -6.94 -3.28 10.00
N HIS A 44 -7.32 -2.97 11.23
CA HIS A 44 -6.79 -3.65 12.42
C HIS A 44 -7.42 -5.05 12.61
N ASP A 45 -8.78 -5.16 12.66
CA ASP A 45 -9.48 -6.36 13.10
C ASP A 45 -9.70 -7.39 11.99
N VAL A 46 -9.74 -6.95 10.71
CA VAL A 46 -9.96 -7.83 9.56
C VAL A 46 -8.65 -8.13 8.85
N LEU A 47 -7.86 -7.10 8.52
CA LEU A 47 -6.56 -7.31 7.86
C LEU A 47 -5.44 -7.68 8.83
N GLY A 48 -5.65 -7.51 10.15
CA GLY A 48 -4.65 -7.81 11.18
C GLY A 48 -3.43 -6.89 11.15
N LEU A 49 -3.56 -5.68 10.58
CA LEU A 49 -2.44 -4.77 10.43
C LEU A 49 -2.13 -4.04 11.73
N LYS A 50 -0.84 -3.83 11.99
CA LYS A 50 -0.35 -3.10 13.16
C LYS A 50 -0.46 -1.60 12.92
N SER A 51 -1.22 -0.91 13.78
CA SER A 51 -1.24 0.56 13.78
C SER A 51 0.12 1.14 14.18
N ILE A 52 0.51 2.22 13.51
CA ILE A 52 1.72 3.00 13.82
C ILE A 52 1.36 4.45 14.18
N PRO A 53 2.22 5.15 14.92
CA PRO A 53 1.93 6.49 15.42
C PRO A 53 1.61 7.49 14.30
N VAL A 54 0.55 8.27 14.51
CA VAL A 54 0.17 9.43 13.69
C VAL A 54 0.43 10.69 14.53
N PRO A 55 0.95 11.80 13.96
CA PRO A 55 1.06 13.07 14.66
C PRO A 55 -0.24 13.49 15.32
N GLU A 56 -0.20 14.05 16.54
CA GLU A 56 -1.37 14.34 17.38
C GLU A 56 -2.42 15.17 16.65
N ASN A 57 -1.98 16.22 15.94
CA ASN A 57 -2.84 17.11 15.16
C ASN A 57 -3.48 16.46 13.93
N LEU A 58 -3.10 15.24 13.58
CA LEU A 58 -3.65 14.50 12.43
C LEU A 58 -4.51 13.30 12.83
N LYS A 59 -4.53 12.88 14.09
CA LYS A 59 -5.22 11.66 14.54
C LYS A 59 -6.72 11.63 14.22
N ALA A 60 -7.37 12.79 14.19
CA ALA A 60 -8.79 12.88 13.85
C ALA A 60 -9.08 12.58 12.35
N ILE A 61 -8.08 12.71 11.49
CA ILE A 61 -8.24 12.65 10.04
C ILE A 61 -7.27 11.69 9.35
N ARG A 62 -6.48 10.93 10.12
CA ARG A 62 -5.49 9.95 9.61
C ARG A 62 -5.43 8.72 10.49
N ALA A 63 -5.13 7.58 9.86
CA ALA A 63 -4.65 6.37 10.55
C ALA A 63 -3.58 5.71 9.69
N TRP A 64 -2.51 5.19 10.30
CA TRP A 64 -1.40 4.58 9.60
C TRP A 64 -1.16 3.16 10.09
N PHE A 65 -0.79 2.28 9.16
CA PHE A 65 -0.55 0.86 9.42
C PHE A 65 0.77 0.42 8.79
N ASP A 66 1.50 -0.42 9.51
CA ASP A 66 2.65 -1.16 8.98
C ASP A 66 2.17 -2.41 8.24
N ILE A 67 2.67 -2.62 7.03
CA ILE A 67 2.44 -3.84 6.23
C ILE A 67 3.72 -4.66 6.03
N GLY A 68 4.76 -4.34 6.80
CA GLY A 68 6.06 -5.01 6.74
C GLY A 68 7.03 -4.41 5.72
N ASN A 69 8.29 -4.79 5.84
CA ASN A 69 9.37 -4.36 4.96
C ASN A 69 9.49 -2.83 4.80
N GLY A 70 9.09 -2.06 5.83
CA GLY A 70 9.08 -0.60 5.81
C GLY A 70 8.06 0.03 4.87
N GLN A 71 7.03 -0.73 4.48
CA GLN A 71 5.89 -0.25 3.70
C GLN A 71 4.69 0.00 4.60
N GLN A 72 3.82 0.91 4.21
CA GLN A 72 2.69 1.35 5.04
C GLN A 72 1.42 1.53 4.23
N ILE A 73 0.27 1.48 4.93
CA ILE A 73 -1.02 1.98 4.43
C ILE A 73 -1.40 3.19 5.27
N HIS A 74 -1.74 4.30 4.60
CA HIS A 74 -2.20 5.53 5.23
C HIS A 74 -3.67 5.77 4.88
N LEU A 75 -4.55 5.82 5.88
CA LEU A 75 -5.94 6.22 5.72
C LEU A 75 -6.05 7.74 5.86
N LEU A 76 -6.77 8.37 4.95
CA LEU A 76 -7.00 9.81 4.87
C LEU A 76 -8.50 10.08 4.88
N ALA A 77 -9.00 10.86 5.83
CA ALA A 77 -10.42 11.23 5.90
C ALA A 77 -10.85 12.13 4.73
N GLY A 78 -12.14 12.15 4.45
CA GLY A 78 -12.78 13.11 3.56
C GLY A 78 -13.35 12.53 2.26
N ARG A 79 -13.36 11.21 2.07
CA ARG A 79 -14.06 10.58 0.93
C ARG A 79 -15.57 10.78 1.06
N THR A 80 -16.20 11.16 -0.02
CA THR A 80 -17.66 11.32 -0.10
C THR A 80 -18.34 10.24 -0.93
N GLU A 81 -17.61 9.63 -1.87
CA GLU A 81 -18.13 8.67 -2.83
C GLU A 81 -17.68 7.25 -2.52
N GLN A 82 -18.53 6.26 -2.88
CA GLN A 82 -18.18 4.84 -2.82
C GLN A 82 -17.26 4.48 -3.98
N ILE A 83 -16.26 3.65 -3.72
CA ILE A 83 -15.45 3.02 -4.76
C ILE A 83 -16.16 1.75 -5.22
N VAL A 84 -16.22 1.53 -6.52
CA VAL A 84 -16.66 0.27 -7.12
C VAL A 84 -15.55 -0.20 -8.05
N HIS A 85 -14.93 -1.33 -7.71
CA HIS A 85 -13.92 -1.96 -8.53
C HIS A 85 -14.42 -3.26 -9.12
N ASP A 86 -14.16 -3.47 -10.40
CA ASP A 86 -14.20 -4.80 -11.01
C ASP A 86 -13.01 -5.62 -10.50
N ARG A 87 -13.17 -6.95 -10.41
CA ARG A 87 -12.09 -7.88 -9.99
C ARG A 87 -10.85 -7.77 -10.85
N ASN A 88 -11.02 -7.46 -12.13
CA ASN A 88 -9.93 -7.28 -13.07
C ASN A 88 -9.36 -5.85 -13.07
N GLY A 89 -9.94 -4.96 -12.24
CA GLY A 89 -9.50 -3.59 -12.06
C GLY A 89 -8.39 -3.45 -11.02
N SER A 90 -8.20 -2.21 -10.57
CA SER A 90 -7.18 -1.90 -9.54
C SER A 90 -7.53 -2.56 -8.21
N HIS A 91 -6.59 -3.28 -7.61
CA HIS A 91 -6.75 -3.94 -6.32
C HIS A 91 -5.42 -3.95 -5.54
N ILE A 92 -5.52 -4.26 -4.25
CA ILE A 92 -4.39 -4.38 -3.35
C ILE A 92 -4.19 -5.88 -3.08
N ALA A 93 -3.12 -6.47 -3.62
CA ALA A 93 -2.82 -7.87 -3.43
C ALA A 93 -1.95 -8.10 -2.19
N LEU A 94 -2.38 -9.01 -1.32
CA LEU A 94 -1.70 -9.39 -0.09
C LEU A 94 -1.42 -10.88 -0.08
N PHE A 95 -0.30 -11.27 0.53
CA PHE A 95 -0.04 -12.66 0.84
C PHE A 95 -0.58 -13.01 2.22
N VAL A 96 -1.22 -14.20 2.31
CA VAL A 96 -1.66 -14.82 3.56
C VAL A 96 -0.99 -16.17 3.75
N GLU A 97 -0.85 -16.60 5.00
CA GLU A 97 -0.23 -17.91 5.32
C GLU A 97 -1.06 -19.08 4.82
N ASN A 98 -2.39 -18.97 4.90
CA ASN A 98 -3.30 -20.03 4.52
C ASN A 98 -4.62 -19.46 4.02
N ILE A 99 -4.90 -19.67 2.73
CA ILE A 99 -6.08 -19.14 2.05
C ILE A 99 -7.39 -19.75 2.58
N GLY A 100 -7.39 -21.01 3.01
CA GLY A 100 -8.56 -21.66 3.59
C GLY A 100 -8.93 -21.09 4.96
N LYS A 101 -7.93 -20.74 5.80
CA LYS A 101 -8.17 -20.04 7.06
C LYS A 101 -8.74 -18.65 6.82
N SER A 102 -8.24 -17.94 5.81
CA SER A 102 -8.74 -16.61 5.42
C SER A 102 -10.19 -16.68 4.93
N GLU A 103 -10.54 -17.68 4.13
CA GLU A 103 -11.91 -17.94 3.71
C GLU A 103 -12.86 -18.18 4.89
N ALA A 104 -12.47 -19.06 5.83
CA ALA A 104 -13.24 -19.35 7.02
C ALA A 104 -13.43 -18.10 7.90
N PHE A 105 -12.40 -17.28 8.05
CA PHE A 105 -12.46 -16.02 8.78
C PHE A 105 -13.44 -15.02 8.17
N LEU A 106 -13.35 -14.76 6.86
CA LEU A 106 -14.25 -13.86 6.15
C LEU A 106 -15.70 -14.33 6.25
N THR A 107 -15.93 -15.66 6.13
CA THR A 107 -17.25 -16.29 6.32
C THR A 107 -17.79 -16.04 7.72
N ALA A 108 -16.99 -16.30 8.74
CA ALA A 108 -17.38 -16.10 10.15
C ALA A 108 -17.71 -14.63 10.47
N LYS A 109 -16.98 -13.70 9.87
CA LYS A 109 -17.19 -12.25 9.98
C LYS A 109 -18.32 -11.73 9.09
N LYS A 110 -18.92 -12.59 8.25
CA LYS A 110 -19.97 -12.22 7.27
C LYS A 110 -19.51 -11.13 6.30
N ILE A 111 -18.23 -11.12 5.96
CA ILE A 111 -17.66 -10.20 4.96
C ILE A 111 -17.87 -10.86 3.59
N PRO A 112 -18.58 -10.20 2.65
CA PRO A 112 -18.74 -10.72 1.29
C PRO A 112 -17.40 -10.85 0.59
N PHE A 113 -17.17 -11.97 -0.09
CA PHE A 113 -15.99 -12.20 -0.88
C PHE A 113 -16.29 -13.01 -2.14
N HIS A 114 -15.38 -12.92 -3.12
CA HIS A 114 -15.37 -13.76 -4.30
C HIS A 114 -14.11 -14.64 -4.29
N LYS A 115 -14.31 -15.94 -4.48
CA LYS A 115 -13.22 -16.92 -4.59
C LYS A 115 -13.12 -17.41 -6.01
N GLN A 116 -11.91 -17.49 -6.53
CA GLN A 116 -11.63 -18.07 -7.85
C GLN A 116 -10.34 -18.88 -7.82
N THR A 117 -10.21 -19.75 -8.82
CA THR A 117 -8.94 -20.43 -9.11
C THR A 117 -8.36 -19.84 -10.39
N ARG A 118 -7.11 -19.39 -10.29
CA ARG A 118 -6.35 -18.85 -11.43
C ARG A 118 -5.95 -19.98 -12.39
N PHE A 119 -5.57 -19.64 -13.61
CA PHE A 119 -5.20 -20.61 -14.67
C PHE A 119 -4.04 -21.55 -14.27
N ASP A 120 -3.18 -21.15 -13.34
CA ASP A 120 -2.06 -21.93 -12.79
C ASP A 120 -2.43 -22.73 -11.53
N GLY A 121 -3.73 -22.80 -11.18
CA GLY A 121 -4.24 -23.54 -10.03
C GLY A 121 -4.18 -22.79 -8.70
N VAL A 122 -3.68 -21.55 -8.67
CA VAL A 122 -3.63 -20.73 -7.45
C VAL A 122 -5.03 -20.23 -7.09
N THR A 123 -5.46 -20.47 -5.84
CA THR A 123 -6.69 -19.91 -5.30
C THR A 123 -6.49 -18.47 -4.90
N GLN A 124 -7.42 -17.62 -5.28
CA GLN A 124 -7.48 -16.19 -4.93
C GLN A 124 -8.81 -15.87 -4.29
N ILE A 125 -8.81 -14.95 -3.32
CA ILE A 125 -10.01 -14.42 -2.68
C ILE A 125 -9.99 -12.91 -2.83
N TYR A 126 -11.11 -12.34 -3.27
CA TYR A 126 -11.32 -10.91 -3.43
C TYR A 126 -12.42 -10.44 -2.49
N PHE A 127 -12.18 -9.37 -1.74
CA PHE A 127 -13.16 -8.71 -0.88
C PHE A 127 -12.89 -7.21 -0.82
N ALA A 128 -13.88 -6.43 -0.39
CA ALA A 128 -13.75 -4.98 -0.30
C ALA A 128 -13.67 -4.50 1.14
N ASP A 129 -12.98 -3.39 1.36
CA ASP A 129 -13.03 -2.64 2.60
C ASP A 129 -14.35 -1.83 2.71
N PRO A 130 -14.62 -1.12 3.82
CA PRO A 130 -15.84 -0.32 4.00
C PRO A 130 -16.05 0.78 2.94
N ASP A 131 -14.98 1.27 2.32
CA ASP A 131 -15.03 2.30 1.27
C ASP A 131 -15.10 1.71 -0.14
N GLY A 132 -14.92 0.39 -0.32
CA GLY A 132 -14.94 -0.31 -1.58
C GLY A 132 -13.57 -0.55 -2.20
N TYR A 133 -12.48 -0.29 -1.50
CA TYR A 133 -11.15 -0.69 -1.97
C TYR A 133 -11.04 -2.20 -2.04
N LEU A 134 -10.68 -2.70 -3.21
CA LEU A 134 -10.60 -4.13 -3.48
C LEU A 134 -9.28 -4.71 -2.98
N PHE A 135 -9.38 -5.76 -2.18
CA PHE A 135 -8.26 -6.58 -1.74
C PHE A 135 -8.28 -7.93 -2.43
N GLU A 136 -7.11 -8.43 -2.80
CA GLU A 136 -6.87 -9.78 -3.29
C GLU A 136 -5.99 -10.52 -2.30
N LEU A 137 -6.36 -11.74 -1.90
CA LEU A 137 -5.54 -12.62 -1.09
C LEU A 137 -4.95 -13.74 -1.94
N ASN A 138 -3.66 -13.95 -1.81
CA ASN A 138 -2.90 -15.05 -2.36
C ASN A 138 -2.21 -15.82 -1.24
N GLU A 139 -2.12 -17.15 -1.34
CA GLU A 139 -1.36 -17.94 -0.37
C GLU A 139 0.15 -17.79 -0.64
N GLY A 140 0.87 -17.28 0.34
CA GLY A 140 2.33 -17.12 0.28
C GLY A 140 3.07 -18.41 0.61
N LYS A 141 3.08 -19.38 -0.31
CA LYS A 141 3.91 -20.58 -0.14
C LYS A 141 5.38 -20.19 -0.27
N ASN A 142 6.15 -20.37 0.81
CA ASN A 142 7.61 -20.15 0.84
C ASN A 142 8.11 -18.70 0.72
N LEU A 143 7.31 -17.71 1.08
CA LEU A 143 7.86 -16.39 1.39
C LEU A 143 8.52 -16.47 2.79
N THR A 144 9.65 -17.16 2.89
CA THR A 144 10.57 -16.93 4.01
C THR A 144 10.91 -15.46 4.00
N ALA A 145 10.72 -14.79 5.15
CA ALA A 145 11.11 -13.41 5.33
C ALA A 145 12.53 -13.23 4.76
N GLY A 146 12.62 -12.57 3.63
CA GLY A 146 13.90 -12.20 3.06
C GLY A 146 14.61 -11.29 4.05
N ASN A 147 15.80 -11.69 4.43
CA ASN A 147 16.73 -10.97 5.28
C ASN A 147 16.95 -9.51 4.83
#